data_3f29bffc10ee6c21cad79283323f7531
#
_entry.id   3f29bffc10ee6c21cad79283323f7531
#
_cell.length_a   1.000
_cell.length_b   1.000
_cell.length_c   1.000
_cell.angle_alpha   90.00
_cell.angle_beta   90.00
_cell.angle_gamma   90.00
#
_symmetry.space_group_name_H-M   'P 1'
#
loop_
_entity.id
_entity.type
_entity.pdbx_description
1 polymer ?
#
loop_
_entity_poly.entity_id
_entity_poly.type
_entity_poly.pdbx_seq_one_letter_code
_entity_poly.pdbx_strand_id
1 'polypeptide(L)'
;MNYMEVAKQAAAQSGAFLKEHFGKPLDVDEAKHPDIKLALDRESQDLITRVLLGAFPDHAIYGEEGLAGDQDSDYQWIVDPIDGTVNFFYGIPHYCISIALRHQDELILGVIYDPSMD
;
A
#
# COMPACT_ATOMS: atom_id res chain seq x y z
N MET A 1 5.35 18.79 -7.96
CA MET A 1 4.53 17.89 -7.13
C MET A 1 5.26 17.60 -5.85
N ASN A 2 4.59 17.69 -4.73
CA ASN A 2 5.26 17.36 -3.49
C ASN A 2 4.96 15.90 -3.09
N TYR A 3 5.85 15.36 -2.29
CA TYR A 3 5.81 13.96 -1.89
C TYR A 3 4.54 13.61 -1.13
N MET A 4 4.10 14.50 -0.23
CA MET A 4 2.92 14.25 0.59
C MET A 4 1.65 14.17 -0.26
N GLU A 5 1.49 15.07 -1.23
CA GLU A 5 0.31 15.06 -2.10
C GLU A 5 0.24 13.79 -2.93
N VAL A 6 1.37 13.35 -3.47
CA VAL A 6 1.39 12.11 -4.26
C VAL A 6 1.13 10.90 -3.39
N ALA A 7 1.70 10.87 -2.17
CA ALA A 7 1.43 9.78 -1.22
C ALA A 7 -0.05 9.72 -0.85
N LYS A 8 -0.69 10.86 -0.59
CA LYS A 8 -2.11 10.92 -0.30
C LYS A 8 -2.96 10.45 -1.48
N GLN A 9 -2.56 10.83 -2.69
CA GLN A 9 -3.25 10.39 -3.90
C GLN A 9 -3.16 8.88 -4.06
N ALA A 10 -1.98 8.32 -3.85
CA ALA A 10 -1.77 6.87 -3.93
C ALA A 10 -2.64 6.15 -2.88
N ALA A 11 -2.65 6.64 -1.64
CA ALA A 11 -3.44 6.06 -0.57
C ALA A 11 -4.94 6.14 -0.88
N ALA A 12 -5.40 7.27 -1.38
CA ALA A 12 -6.83 7.46 -1.70
C ALA A 12 -7.29 6.56 -2.84
N GLN A 13 -6.49 6.44 -3.89
CA GLN A 13 -6.83 5.58 -5.02
C GLN A 13 -6.83 4.11 -4.62
N SER A 14 -5.83 3.68 -3.88
CA SER A 14 -5.77 2.31 -3.38
C SER A 14 -6.89 2.05 -2.38
N GLY A 15 -7.19 3.02 -1.52
CA GLY A 15 -8.28 2.90 -0.57
C GLY A 15 -9.63 2.74 -1.23
N ALA A 16 -9.90 3.50 -2.29
CA ALA A 16 -11.14 3.36 -3.06
C ALA A 16 -11.24 1.97 -3.69
N PHE A 17 -10.13 1.47 -4.23
CA PHE A 17 -10.06 0.13 -4.81
C PHE A 17 -10.38 -0.94 -3.76
N LEU A 18 -9.75 -0.86 -2.59
CA LEU A 18 -10.00 -1.83 -1.52
C LEU A 18 -11.43 -1.75 -1.01
N LYS A 19 -11.96 -0.54 -0.84
CA LYS A 19 -13.32 -0.34 -0.35
C LYS A 19 -14.34 -0.98 -1.28
N GLU A 20 -14.09 -0.94 -2.58
CA GLU A 20 -14.92 -1.56 -3.59
C GLU A 20 -15.01 -3.07 -3.44
N HIS A 21 -13.95 -3.68 -2.92
CA HIS A 21 -13.87 -5.14 -2.75
C HIS A 21 -14.16 -5.60 -1.31
N PHE A 22 -14.31 -4.67 -0.38
CA PHE A 22 -14.53 -5.02 1.01
C PHE A 22 -15.88 -5.72 1.18
N GLY A 23 -15.85 -6.86 1.88
CA GLY A 23 -17.07 -7.64 2.13
C GLY A 23 -17.53 -8.50 0.98
N LYS A 24 -16.77 -8.55 -0.12
CA LYS A 24 -17.08 -9.39 -1.28
C LYS A 24 -16.20 -10.65 -1.28
N PRO A 25 -16.56 -11.68 -2.06
CA PRO A 25 -15.68 -12.86 -2.17
C PRO A 25 -14.28 -12.46 -2.64
N LEU A 26 -13.27 -13.02 -2.00
CA LEU A 26 -11.87 -12.66 -2.25
C LEU A 26 -11.07 -13.87 -2.72
N ASP A 27 -10.11 -13.60 -3.60
CA ASP A 27 -9.13 -14.59 -4.02
C ASP A 27 -8.00 -14.62 -2.99
N VAL A 28 -7.78 -15.79 -2.40
CA VAL A 28 -6.74 -15.98 -1.41
C VAL A 28 -5.55 -16.65 -2.07
N ASP A 29 -4.42 -15.94 -2.15
CA ASP A 29 -3.19 -16.47 -2.73
C ASP A 29 -2.60 -17.55 -1.85
N GLU A 30 -2.63 -17.29 -0.55
CA GLU A 30 -2.04 -18.19 0.42
C GLU A 30 -2.80 -18.05 1.73
N ALA A 31 -3.48 -19.12 2.12
CA ALA A 31 -4.25 -19.16 3.35
C ALA A 31 -3.53 -20.01 4.37
N LYS A 32 -2.59 -19.40 5.08
CA LYS A 32 -1.88 -20.03 6.19
C LYS A 32 -2.15 -19.26 7.46
N HIS A 33 -2.49 -19.97 8.51
CA HIS A 33 -2.64 -19.35 9.81
C HIS A 33 -1.25 -19.14 10.43
N PRO A 34 -0.95 -17.94 10.99
CA PRO A 34 -1.84 -16.78 11.14
C PRO A 34 -1.88 -15.82 9.94
N ASP A 35 -1.06 -16.06 8.92
CA ASP A 35 -0.91 -15.13 7.81
C ASP A 35 -1.84 -15.49 6.66
N ILE A 36 -2.63 -14.51 6.22
CA ILE A 36 -3.48 -14.63 5.04
C ILE A 36 -3.02 -13.59 4.04
N LYS A 37 -2.71 -14.05 2.83
CA LYS A 37 -2.34 -13.16 1.73
C LYS A 37 -3.43 -13.19 0.68
N LEU A 38 -3.87 -12.02 0.26
CA LEU A 38 -4.91 -11.86 -0.73
C LEU A 38 -4.29 -11.36 -2.03
N ALA A 39 -4.90 -11.75 -3.15
CA ALA A 39 -4.52 -11.17 -4.45
C ALA A 39 -4.64 -9.65 -4.41
N LEU A 40 -5.58 -9.12 -3.63
CA LEU A 40 -5.78 -7.69 -3.47
C LEU A 40 -4.58 -6.98 -2.86
N ASP A 41 -3.79 -7.67 -2.03
CA ASP A 41 -2.57 -7.08 -1.46
C ASP A 41 -1.63 -6.66 -2.59
N ARG A 42 -1.40 -7.55 -3.56
CA ARG A 42 -0.55 -7.24 -4.70
C ARG A 42 -1.16 -6.20 -5.62
N GLU A 43 -2.45 -6.32 -5.89
CA GLU A 43 -3.14 -5.35 -6.75
C GLU A 43 -3.12 -3.95 -6.14
N SER A 44 -3.33 -3.86 -4.83
CA SER A 44 -3.25 -2.60 -4.10
C SER A 44 -1.84 -2.02 -4.17
N GLN A 45 -0.83 -2.83 -3.92
CA GLN A 45 0.55 -2.36 -4.00
C GLN A 45 0.93 -1.94 -5.42
N ASP A 46 0.49 -2.67 -6.44
CA ASP A 46 0.75 -2.30 -7.83
C ASP A 46 0.16 -0.95 -8.17
N LEU A 47 -1.04 -0.66 -7.67
CA LEU A 47 -1.69 0.62 -7.89
C LEU A 47 -0.91 1.74 -7.22
N ILE A 48 -0.50 1.55 -5.96
CA ILE A 48 0.30 2.52 -5.22
C ILE A 48 1.62 2.76 -5.94
N THR A 49 2.28 1.68 -6.37
CA THR A 49 3.56 1.75 -7.08
C THR A 49 3.43 2.58 -8.36
N ARG A 50 2.37 2.37 -9.13
CA ARG A 50 2.16 3.13 -10.37
C ARG A 50 2.01 4.62 -10.10
N VAL A 51 1.28 4.99 -9.05
CA VAL A 51 1.11 6.39 -8.70
C VAL A 51 2.44 7.01 -8.26
N LEU A 52 3.17 6.33 -7.36
CA LEU A 52 4.41 6.86 -6.82
C LEU A 52 5.51 6.95 -7.90
N LEU A 53 5.72 5.90 -8.66
CA LEU A 53 6.76 5.89 -9.69
C LEU A 53 6.36 6.70 -10.92
N GLY A 54 5.07 6.90 -11.15
CA GLY A 54 4.60 7.81 -12.18
C GLY A 54 5.03 9.25 -11.91
N ALA A 55 5.03 9.65 -10.64
CA ALA A 55 5.47 10.98 -10.24
C ALA A 55 6.98 11.04 -9.98
N PHE A 56 7.56 9.97 -9.45
CA PHE A 56 8.97 9.93 -9.05
C PHE A 56 9.64 8.67 -9.59
N PRO A 57 9.94 8.61 -10.90
CA PRO A 57 10.41 7.37 -11.53
C PRO A 57 11.77 6.90 -11.04
N ASP A 58 12.55 7.76 -10.40
CA ASP A 58 13.88 7.41 -9.89
C ASP A 58 13.86 6.93 -8.44
N HIS A 59 12.69 6.85 -7.82
CA HIS A 59 12.58 6.38 -6.44
C HIS A 59 12.48 4.86 -6.37
N ALA A 60 12.73 4.31 -5.16
CA ALA A 60 12.59 2.88 -4.88
C ALA A 60 11.28 2.62 -4.15
N ILE A 61 10.72 1.44 -4.38
CA ILE A 61 9.56 0.95 -3.63
C ILE A 61 9.99 -0.28 -2.84
N TYR A 62 9.75 -0.26 -1.53
CA TYR A 62 9.88 -1.40 -0.64
C TYR A 62 8.49 -1.74 -0.15
N GLY A 63 7.88 -2.75 -0.75
CA GLY A 63 6.54 -3.16 -0.38
C GLY A 63 6.53 -4.55 0.22
N GLU A 64 5.47 -4.85 0.96
CA GLU A 64 5.27 -6.19 1.50
C GLU A 64 5.16 -7.23 0.39
N GLU A 65 4.68 -6.83 -0.78
CA GLU A 65 4.46 -7.72 -1.92
C GLU A 65 5.61 -7.71 -2.92
N GLY A 66 6.69 -6.98 -2.62
CA GLY A 66 7.88 -6.97 -3.46
C GLY A 66 8.50 -5.60 -3.63
N LEU A 67 9.60 -5.59 -4.38
CA LEU A 67 10.38 -4.39 -4.65
C LEU A 67 10.09 -3.87 -6.05
N ALA A 68 10.21 -2.55 -6.24
CA ALA A 68 10.08 -1.92 -7.55
C ALA A 68 10.91 -0.65 -7.61
N GLY A 69 11.08 -0.12 -8.82
CA GLY A 69 11.81 1.12 -9.02
C GLY A 69 13.31 0.95 -8.88
N ASP A 70 14.01 2.09 -8.74
CA ASP A 70 15.46 2.14 -8.64
C ASP A 70 15.91 1.85 -7.21
N GLN A 71 16.39 0.64 -6.98
CA GLN A 71 16.79 0.20 -5.64
C GLN A 71 18.05 0.90 -5.12
N ASP A 72 18.78 1.61 -5.99
CA ASP A 72 19.94 2.40 -5.58
C ASP A 72 19.55 3.84 -5.20
N SER A 73 18.26 4.19 -5.31
CA SER A 73 17.80 5.53 -4.97
C SER A 73 17.95 5.84 -3.49
N ASP A 74 18.27 7.10 -3.18
CA ASP A 74 18.27 7.59 -1.81
C ASP A 74 16.84 7.77 -1.27
N TYR A 75 15.84 7.80 -2.14
CA TYR A 75 14.43 7.94 -1.79
C TYR A 75 13.74 6.60 -1.90
N GLN A 76 13.21 6.12 -0.79
CA GLN A 76 12.60 4.80 -0.70
C GLN A 76 11.23 4.90 -0.06
N TRP A 77 10.21 4.45 -0.80
CA TRP A 77 8.85 4.36 -0.30
C TRP A 77 8.65 3.01 0.36
N ILE A 78 8.17 3.03 1.59
CA ILE A 78 7.85 1.82 2.34
C ILE A 78 6.33 1.69 2.34
N VAL A 79 5.81 0.61 1.74
CA VAL A 79 4.39 0.46 1.46
C VAL A 79 3.86 -0.81 2.10
N ASP A 80 2.81 -0.66 2.92
CA ASP A 80 1.99 -1.77 3.35
C ASP A 80 0.61 -1.56 2.72
N PRO A 81 0.29 -2.33 1.67
CA PRO A 81 -0.93 -2.08 0.89
C PRO A 81 -2.21 -2.42 1.63
N ILE A 82 -2.17 -3.35 2.56
CA ILE A 82 -3.28 -3.65 3.46
C ILE A 82 -2.70 -4.05 4.81
N ASP A 83 -2.73 -3.13 5.75
CA ASP A 83 -2.40 -3.44 7.14
C ASP A 83 -3.69 -3.91 7.81
N GLY A 84 -3.72 -5.14 8.27
CA GLY A 84 -4.93 -5.78 8.77
C GLY A 84 -5.60 -6.67 7.74
N THR A 85 -4.81 -7.40 6.94
CA THR A 85 -5.32 -8.29 5.88
C THR A 85 -6.31 -9.31 6.42
N VAL A 86 -6.07 -9.85 7.61
CA VAL A 86 -6.97 -10.83 8.25
C VAL A 86 -8.32 -10.18 8.52
N ASN A 87 -8.32 -8.95 9.05
CA ASN A 87 -9.55 -8.20 9.28
C ASN A 87 -10.31 -7.98 7.98
N PHE A 88 -9.58 -7.56 6.94
CA PHE A 88 -10.16 -7.35 5.62
C PHE A 88 -10.81 -8.62 5.10
N PHE A 89 -10.10 -9.75 5.22
CA PHE A 89 -10.58 -11.04 4.75
C PHE A 89 -11.91 -11.44 5.41
N TYR A 90 -12.03 -11.19 6.73
CA TYR A 90 -13.22 -11.56 7.48
C TYR A 90 -14.31 -10.48 7.48
N GLY A 91 -14.13 -9.39 6.71
CA GLY A 91 -15.13 -8.33 6.63
C GLY A 91 -15.19 -7.46 7.87
N ILE A 92 -14.10 -7.39 8.63
CA ILE A 92 -14.00 -6.52 9.80
C ILE A 92 -13.44 -5.18 9.33
N PRO A 93 -14.19 -4.05 9.49
CA PRO A 93 -13.77 -2.75 8.97
C PRO A 93 -12.67 -2.13 9.83
N HIS A 94 -11.54 -2.81 9.93
CA HIS A 94 -10.41 -2.38 10.74
C HIS A 94 -9.11 -2.74 9.99
N TYR A 95 -8.82 -1.97 8.96
CA TYR A 95 -7.64 -2.15 8.10
C TYR A 95 -7.22 -0.78 7.58
N CYS A 96 -5.98 -0.65 7.15
CA CYS A 96 -5.49 0.62 6.63
C CYS A 96 -4.41 0.39 5.58
N ILE A 97 -4.05 1.48 4.91
CA ILE A 97 -2.94 1.54 3.97
C ILE A 97 -1.88 2.41 4.61
N SER A 98 -0.63 1.94 4.61
CA SER A 98 0.48 2.69 5.17
C SER A 98 1.52 2.96 4.09
N ILE A 99 1.88 4.23 3.90
CA ILE A 99 2.87 4.67 2.94
C ILE A 99 3.82 5.63 3.64
N ALA A 100 5.10 5.30 3.65
CA ALA A 100 6.11 6.17 4.25
C ALA A 100 7.23 6.43 3.25
N LEU A 101 7.85 7.59 3.34
CA LEU A 101 9.01 7.93 2.51
C LEU A 101 10.24 8.07 3.39
N ARG A 102 11.29 7.34 3.01
CA ARG A 102 12.58 7.40 3.66
C ARG A 102 13.60 8.02 2.71
N HIS A 103 14.42 8.93 3.24
CA HIS A 103 15.50 9.53 2.49
C HIS A 103 16.78 9.34 3.29
N GLN A 104 17.72 8.55 2.77
CA GLN A 104 19.00 8.27 3.42
C GLN A 104 18.81 7.81 4.88
N ASP A 105 18.01 6.77 5.07
CA ASP A 105 17.74 6.15 6.38
C ASP A 105 16.92 7.00 7.35
N GLU A 106 16.36 8.13 6.90
CA GLU A 106 15.55 8.99 7.73
C GLU A 106 14.13 9.07 7.16
N LEU A 107 13.13 8.77 7.99
CA LEU A 107 11.73 8.90 7.60
C LEU A 107 11.38 10.39 7.51
N ILE A 108 10.88 10.82 6.36
CA ILE A 108 10.57 12.22 6.14
C ILE A 108 9.06 12.48 6.01
N LEU A 109 8.26 11.43 5.78
CA LEU A 109 6.81 11.55 5.85
C LEU A 109 6.17 10.18 6.04
N GLY A 110 4.92 10.19 6.48
CA GLY A 110 4.12 8.98 6.57
C GLY A 110 2.65 9.30 6.35
N VAL A 111 1.94 8.40 5.70
CA VAL A 111 0.50 8.47 5.48
C VAL A 111 -0.11 7.16 5.92
N ILE A 112 -1.09 7.24 6.82
CA ILE A 112 -1.90 6.10 7.20
C ILE A 112 -3.34 6.45 6.86
N TYR A 113 -3.96 5.62 6.03
CA TYR A 113 -5.31 5.89 5.55
C TYR A 113 -6.21 4.69 5.82
N ASP A 114 -7.29 4.93 6.53
CA ASP A 114 -8.32 3.94 6.82
C ASP A 114 -9.53 4.20 5.93
N PRO A 115 -9.71 3.42 4.84
CA PRO A 115 -10.81 3.66 3.91
C PRO A 115 -12.18 3.50 4.54
N SER A 116 -12.30 2.67 5.61
CA SER A 116 -13.59 2.43 6.24
C SER A 116 -14.08 3.61 7.07
N MET A 117 -13.17 4.51 7.42
CA MET A 117 -13.49 5.70 8.23
C MET A 117 -13.78 6.93 7.39
N ASP A 118 -13.59 6.83 6.09
CA ASP A 118 -13.74 7.99 5.20
C ASP A 118 -15.12 8.06 4.54
#